data_604a350aad17ccd366087278bc74a291
#
_entry.id   604a350aad17ccd366087278bc74a291
#
_cell.length_a   1.000
_cell.length_b   1.000
_cell.length_c   1.000
_cell.angle_alpha   90.00
_cell.angle_beta   90.00
_cell.angle_gamma   90.00
#
_symmetry.space_group_name_H-M   'P 1'
#
loop_
_entity.id
_entity.type
_entity.pdbx_description
1 polymer ?
#
loop_
_entity_poly.entity_id
_entity_poly.type
_entity_poly.pdbx_seq_one_letter_code
_entity_poly.pdbx_strand_id
1 'polypeptide(L)'
;MRPLSKYTKPIPAGSLFGLITIYGMIPLTEQLYAFQIVIILNIATLRQSDTVYLLDSSIYIFQAWFGYPDYFHDASGRSVNAVYGYAKTLFSQLRTLNPVYLLAAFDESLFSGFRHELYPDYKANRALPDEELAHQLYLCRRLTELSGVHCVGDSVYEADDWLALGAKVAAAGGLKTAVITRDKDLAQLVRPGDLWWDWAAGKQRDYQALREHWTVLPEEIPDLLALMGDSSDNIPGIAGIGEKSSKALLQHFGNLENLYGDLDSVLGLEMRGVRRLYNALQDTEEEAFLFRELIRLHPPPQHLTLQDMSLEPVSSDRILDFFDQEGLGAAFRNLVTQHYA
;
A
#
# COMPACT_ATOMS: atom_id res chain seq x y z
N MET A 1 17.03 21.01 47.27
CA MET A 1 17.18 20.72 45.84
C MET A 1 18.59 21.02 45.40
N ARG A 2 19.43 19.97 45.18
CA ARG A 2 20.77 20.13 44.63
C ARG A 2 20.72 19.71 43.14
N PRO A 3 21.43 20.39 42.23
CA PRO A 3 21.30 20.14 40.81
C PRO A 3 21.99 18.83 40.36
N LEU A 4 21.29 18.10 39.47
CA LEU A 4 21.65 16.78 38.87
C LEU A 4 22.81 16.82 37.85
N SER A 5 23.71 17.79 37.89
CA SER A 5 24.72 18.01 36.84
C SER A 5 26.02 17.19 36.97
N LYS A 6 26.09 16.18 37.82
CA LYS A 6 27.36 15.43 38.09
C LYS A 6 27.47 14.02 37.49
N TYR A 7 26.46 13.55 36.71
CA TYR A 7 26.46 12.15 36.24
C TYR A 7 26.36 11.96 34.71
N THR A 8 26.78 12.95 33.92
CA THR A 8 26.84 12.77 32.46
C THR A 8 28.27 12.46 32.01
N LYS A 9 28.71 11.21 32.15
CA LYS A 9 29.75 10.63 31.27
C LYS A 9 29.07 9.62 30.34
N PRO A 10 29.37 9.61 29.04
CA PRO A 10 28.79 8.66 28.11
C PRO A 10 29.22 7.23 28.48
N ILE A 11 28.26 6.31 28.62
CA ILE A 11 28.51 4.88 28.85
C ILE A 11 28.88 4.27 27.50
N PRO A 12 30.03 3.57 27.35
CA PRO A 12 30.36 2.89 26.11
C PRO A 12 29.39 1.72 25.87
N ALA A 13 28.90 1.60 24.65
CA ALA A 13 28.08 0.48 24.21
C ALA A 13 28.85 -0.84 24.43
N GLY A 14 28.38 -1.70 25.33
CA GLY A 14 28.94 -3.03 25.43
C GLY A 14 29.00 -3.73 26.79
N SER A 15 28.35 -3.30 27.89
CA SER A 15 28.32 -4.16 29.07
C SER A 15 27.02 -4.06 29.87
N LEU A 16 26.23 -5.13 29.80
CA LEU A 16 25.07 -5.40 30.66
C LEU A 16 25.50 -5.50 32.17
N PHE A 17 26.78 -5.76 32.48
CA PHE A 17 27.32 -5.90 33.83
C PHE A 17 27.51 -4.57 34.58
N GLY A 18 27.66 -3.44 33.85
CA GLY A 18 27.82 -2.13 34.50
C GLY A 18 26.53 -1.56 35.08
N LEU A 19 25.37 -1.96 34.55
CA LEU A 19 24.06 -1.53 35.02
C LEU A 19 23.63 -2.18 36.33
N ILE A 20 24.04 -3.41 36.58
CA ILE A 20 23.64 -4.18 37.78
C ILE A 20 24.31 -3.64 39.04
N THR A 21 25.53 -3.10 38.96
CA THR A 21 26.27 -2.59 40.12
C THR A 21 25.79 -1.23 40.62
N ILE A 22 25.18 -0.43 39.77
CA ILE A 22 24.60 0.89 40.13
C ILE A 22 23.20 0.74 40.73
N TYR A 23 22.46 -0.31 40.34
CA TYR A 23 21.10 -0.55 40.80
C TYR A 23 20.95 -0.87 42.28
N GLY A 24 21.99 -1.45 42.91
CA GLY A 24 21.98 -1.80 44.32
C GLY A 24 22.11 -0.63 45.31
N MET A 25 22.39 0.58 44.84
CA MET A 25 22.61 1.76 45.69
C MET A 25 21.47 2.80 45.66
N ILE A 26 20.40 2.53 44.88
CA ILE A 26 19.25 3.46 44.70
C ILE A 26 18.07 2.91 45.52
N PRO A 27 17.31 3.77 46.25
CA PRO A 27 16.10 3.36 46.96
C PRO A 27 15.10 2.64 46.03
N LEU A 28 14.41 1.63 46.55
CA LEU A 28 13.50 0.76 45.74
C LEU A 28 12.43 1.56 44.96
N THR A 29 11.98 2.67 45.53
CA THR A 29 11.04 3.59 44.89
C THR A 29 11.61 4.31 43.67
N GLU A 30 12.87 4.70 43.70
CA GLU A 30 13.57 5.32 42.59
C GLU A 30 13.97 4.28 41.52
N GLN A 31 14.25 3.03 41.94
CA GLN A 31 14.47 1.91 41.02
C GLN A 31 13.20 1.59 40.22
N LEU A 32 12.05 1.57 40.87
CA LEU A 32 10.74 1.39 40.19
C LEU A 32 10.43 2.53 39.22
N TYR A 33 10.71 3.79 39.60
CA TYR A 33 10.53 4.95 38.68
C TYR A 33 11.51 4.89 37.48
N ALA A 34 12.77 4.56 37.74
CA ALA A 34 13.78 4.38 36.68
C ALA A 34 13.39 3.22 35.74
N PHE A 35 12.88 2.11 36.30
CA PHE A 35 12.40 0.97 35.50
C PHE A 35 11.14 1.30 34.67
N GLN A 36 10.19 2.06 35.26
CA GLN A 36 9.04 2.59 34.52
C GLN A 36 9.46 3.55 33.42
N ILE A 37 10.41 4.46 33.68
CA ILE A 37 10.93 5.40 32.67
C ILE A 37 11.68 4.63 31.57
N VAL A 38 12.47 3.62 31.89
CA VAL A 38 13.17 2.77 30.90
C VAL A 38 12.18 1.93 30.09
N ILE A 39 11.12 1.42 30.71
CA ILE A 39 10.03 0.73 29.99
C ILE A 39 9.27 1.72 29.08
N ILE A 40 8.93 2.90 29.57
CA ILE A 40 8.24 3.93 28.80
C ILE A 40 9.12 4.44 27.64
N LEU A 41 10.41 4.66 27.87
CA LEU A 41 11.37 5.07 26.85
C LEU A 41 11.65 3.94 25.86
N ASN A 42 11.75 2.68 26.28
CA ASN A 42 11.86 1.53 25.38
C ASN A 42 10.57 1.30 24.58
N ILE A 43 9.40 1.44 25.19
CA ILE A 43 8.12 1.36 24.48
C ILE A 43 8.00 2.54 23.50
N ALA A 44 8.42 3.75 23.87
CA ALA A 44 8.43 4.90 22.98
C ALA A 44 9.46 4.77 21.85
N THR A 45 10.64 4.18 22.11
CA THR A 45 11.68 3.95 21.09
C THR A 45 11.33 2.76 20.18
N LEU A 46 10.61 1.75 20.70
CA LEU A 46 10.07 0.64 19.88
C LEU A 46 8.85 1.05 19.04
N ARG A 47 8.23 2.22 19.32
CA ARG A 47 7.09 2.75 18.58
C ARG A 47 7.42 3.88 17.60
N GLN A 48 8.65 4.32 17.45
CA GLN A 48 9.04 5.24 16.39
C GLN A 48 9.34 4.42 15.12
N SER A 49 8.28 4.01 14.43
CA SER A 49 8.41 3.53 13.05
C SER A 49 8.71 4.74 12.16
N ASP A 50 9.76 4.66 11.37
CA ASP A 50 10.07 5.61 10.32
C ASP A 50 9.29 5.31 9.02
N THR A 51 8.33 4.40 9.10
CA THR A 51 7.63 3.82 7.95
C THR A 51 6.13 3.86 8.14
N VAL A 52 5.42 4.39 7.14
CA VAL A 52 3.97 4.28 6.97
C VAL A 52 3.68 3.10 6.05
N TYR A 53 2.85 2.17 6.50
CA TYR A 53 2.38 1.06 5.69
C TYR A 53 1.10 1.48 4.96
N LEU A 54 1.07 1.27 3.65
CA LEU A 54 -0.05 1.60 2.77
C LEU A 54 -0.61 0.29 2.21
N LEU A 55 -1.77 -0.13 2.69
CA LEU A 55 -2.36 -1.42 2.35
C LEU A 55 -3.44 -1.25 1.28
N ASP A 56 -3.20 -1.81 0.12
CA ASP A 56 -4.21 -2.06 -0.90
C ASP A 56 -5.05 -3.27 -0.48
N SER A 57 -6.16 -2.99 0.23
CA SER A 57 -6.99 -4.05 0.83
C SER A 57 -7.74 -4.84 -0.22
N SER A 58 -8.24 -4.17 -1.26
CA SER A 58 -9.09 -4.77 -2.28
C SER A 58 -8.40 -5.92 -3.00
N ILE A 59 -7.12 -5.77 -3.34
CA ILE A 59 -6.38 -6.83 -4.06
C ILE A 59 -6.24 -8.11 -3.22
N TYR A 60 -6.09 -8.00 -1.90
CA TYR A 60 -6.01 -9.17 -1.00
C TYR A 60 -7.38 -9.78 -0.72
N ILE A 61 -8.46 -8.98 -0.74
CA ILE A 61 -9.84 -9.49 -0.65
C ILE A 61 -10.18 -10.29 -1.92
N PHE A 62 -9.90 -9.74 -3.10
CA PHE A 62 -10.11 -10.48 -4.36
C PHE A 62 -9.22 -11.73 -4.46
N GLN A 63 -7.98 -11.66 -3.98
CA GLN A 63 -7.14 -12.86 -3.91
C GLN A 63 -7.75 -13.93 -3.01
N ALA A 64 -8.35 -13.55 -1.89
CA ALA A 64 -9.03 -14.48 -1.00
C ALA A 64 -10.32 -15.03 -1.64
N TRP A 65 -11.10 -14.18 -2.28
CA TRP A 65 -12.32 -14.58 -3.00
C TRP A 65 -12.07 -15.68 -4.03
N PHE A 66 -11.05 -15.52 -4.87
CA PHE A 66 -10.73 -16.51 -5.89
C PHE A 66 -9.86 -17.68 -5.39
N GLY A 67 -9.12 -17.49 -4.30
CA GLY A 67 -8.12 -18.45 -3.83
C GLY A 67 -8.59 -19.37 -2.71
N TYR A 68 -9.58 -18.98 -1.92
CA TYR A 68 -10.10 -19.81 -0.85
C TYR A 68 -11.31 -20.60 -1.31
N PRO A 69 -11.38 -21.90 -0.96
CA PRO A 69 -12.54 -22.72 -1.27
C PRO A 69 -13.75 -22.27 -0.45
N ASP A 70 -14.94 -22.52 -0.99
CA ASP A 70 -16.22 -22.20 -0.36
C ASP A 70 -16.55 -23.18 0.79
N TYR A 71 -15.75 -23.12 1.85
CA TYR A 71 -15.92 -23.95 3.07
C TYR A 71 -16.37 -23.13 4.28
N PHE A 72 -16.30 -21.81 4.17
CA PHE A 72 -16.62 -20.91 5.28
C PHE A 72 -17.95 -20.23 5.01
N HIS A 73 -18.92 -20.48 5.87
CA HIS A 73 -20.26 -19.92 5.78
C HIS A 73 -20.64 -19.23 7.08
N ASP A 74 -21.42 -18.16 6.99
CA ASP A 74 -22.05 -17.53 8.15
C ASP A 74 -23.23 -18.37 8.67
N ALA A 75 -23.85 -17.94 9.77
CA ALA A 75 -24.99 -18.63 10.37
C ALA A 75 -26.22 -18.66 9.44
N SER A 76 -26.32 -17.84 8.42
CA SER A 76 -27.37 -17.84 7.40
C SER A 76 -27.08 -18.75 6.20
N GLY A 77 -25.87 -19.31 6.14
CA GLY A 77 -25.41 -20.17 5.05
C GLY A 77 -24.79 -19.41 3.87
N ARG A 78 -24.52 -18.08 3.98
CA ARG A 78 -23.81 -17.33 2.93
C ARG A 78 -22.31 -17.59 3.04
N SER A 79 -21.64 -17.68 1.90
CA SER A 79 -20.18 -17.81 1.86
C SER A 79 -19.48 -16.59 2.48
N VAL A 80 -18.41 -16.86 3.24
CA VAL A 80 -17.52 -15.87 3.85
C VAL A 80 -16.05 -16.22 3.65
N ASN A 81 -15.75 -16.91 2.55
CA ASN A 81 -14.42 -17.39 2.19
C ASN A 81 -13.41 -16.24 2.02
N ALA A 82 -13.81 -15.13 1.36
CA ALA A 82 -12.98 -13.96 1.20
C ALA A 82 -12.68 -13.30 2.54
N VAL A 83 -13.71 -13.19 3.41
CA VAL A 83 -13.53 -12.62 4.76
C VAL A 83 -12.53 -13.44 5.57
N TYR A 84 -12.60 -14.77 5.51
CA TYR A 84 -11.67 -15.65 6.21
C TYR A 84 -10.24 -15.50 5.70
N GLY A 85 -10.07 -15.55 4.38
CA GLY A 85 -8.73 -15.41 3.76
C GLY A 85 -8.10 -14.05 3.99
N TYR A 86 -8.91 -12.99 3.88
CA TYR A 86 -8.48 -11.62 4.16
C TYR A 86 -8.12 -11.42 5.64
N ALA A 87 -8.97 -11.89 6.57
CA ALA A 87 -8.71 -11.82 8.02
C ALA A 87 -7.36 -12.45 8.37
N LYS A 88 -7.08 -13.64 7.83
CA LYS A 88 -5.81 -14.32 8.02
C LYS A 88 -4.62 -13.50 7.51
N THR A 89 -4.77 -12.85 6.37
CA THR A 89 -3.74 -12.00 5.78
C THR A 89 -3.54 -10.73 6.61
N LEU A 90 -4.61 -10.01 6.95
CA LEU A 90 -4.58 -8.79 7.74
C LEU A 90 -3.93 -9.03 9.11
N PHE A 91 -4.36 -10.05 9.84
CA PHE A 91 -3.79 -10.37 11.15
C PHE A 91 -2.32 -10.78 11.07
N SER A 92 -1.93 -11.51 10.01
CA SER A 92 -0.52 -11.82 9.76
C SER A 92 0.30 -10.56 9.52
N GLN A 93 -0.22 -9.60 8.74
CA GLN A 93 0.42 -8.30 8.49
C GLN A 93 0.56 -7.51 9.79
N LEU A 94 -0.53 -7.31 10.53
CA LEU A 94 -0.53 -6.56 11.79
C LEU A 94 0.47 -7.13 12.79
N ARG A 95 0.48 -8.46 12.98
CA ARG A 95 1.41 -9.12 13.89
C ARG A 95 2.86 -8.99 13.46
N THR A 96 3.14 -9.19 12.16
CA THR A 96 4.52 -9.24 11.66
C THR A 96 5.13 -7.85 11.55
N LEU A 97 4.34 -6.87 11.11
CA LEU A 97 4.79 -5.50 10.90
C LEU A 97 4.78 -4.69 12.20
N ASN A 98 3.88 -5.01 13.11
CA ASN A 98 3.62 -4.23 14.33
C ASN A 98 3.63 -2.71 14.04
N PRO A 99 2.80 -2.23 13.08
CA PRO A 99 2.93 -0.90 12.53
C PRO A 99 2.54 0.17 13.54
N VAL A 100 3.22 1.32 13.50
CA VAL A 100 2.75 2.55 14.15
C VAL A 100 1.74 3.24 13.27
N TYR A 101 2.02 3.30 11.97
CA TYR A 101 1.18 3.94 10.96
C TYR A 101 0.76 2.94 9.90
N LEU A 102 -0.53 2.79 9.69
CA LEU A 102 -1.12 1.95 8.66
C LEU A 102 -2.38 2.60 8.10
N LEU A 103 -2.42 2.77 6.78
CA LEU A 103 -3.59 3.20 6.03
C LEU A 103 -4.06 2.03 5.18
N ALA A 104 -5.34 1.67 5.25
CA ALA A 104 -5.94 0.66 4.40
C ALA A 104 -6.92 1.31 3.41
N ALA A 105 -6.69 1.12 2.12
CA ALA A 105 -7.56 1.63 1.08
C ALA A 105 -8.46 0.53 0.50
N PHE A 106 -9.71 0.89 0.23
CA PHE A 106 -10.73 0.03 -0.36
C PHE A 106 -11.25 0.67 -1.64
N ASP A 107 -11.35 -0.11 -2.70
CA ASP A 107 -11.91 0.36 -3.96
C ASP A 107 -13.44 0.32 -3.90
N GLU A 108 -14.05 1.49 -3.81
CA GLU A 108 -15.50 1.71 -3.73
C GLU A 108 -16.01 2.52 -4.92
N SER A 109 -15.14 2.89 -5.87
CA SER A 109 -15.47 3.72 -7.02
C SER A 109 -16.34 2.99 -8.06
N LEU A 110 -16.30 1.67 -8.14
CA LEU A 110 -17.18 0.74 -8.86
C LEU A 110 -17.77 1.30 -10.17
N PHE A 111 -16.95 1.71 -11.14
CA PHE A 111 -17.35 2.31 -12.42
C PHE A 111 -18.01 3.70 -12.35
N SER A 112 -17.92 4.41 -11.23
CA SER A 112 -18.46 5.76 -11.07
C SER A 112 -17.39 6.84 -10.86
N GLY A 113 -16.11 6.46 -10.86
CA GLY A 113 -15.00 7.38 -10.65
C GLY A 113 -14.73 8.30 -11.83
N PHE A 114 -13.97 9.38 -11.59
CA PHE A 114 -13.63 10.39 -12.60
C PHE A 114 -12.94 9.82 -13.85
N ARG A 115 -12.23 8.68 -13.73
CA ARG A 115 -11.58 8.01 -14.86
C ARG A 115 -12.60 7.50 -15.89
N HIS A 116 -13.79 7.07 -15.45
CA HIS A 116 -14.89 6.65 -16.34
C HIS A 116 -15.53 7.85 -17.05
N GLU A 117 -15.52 9.04 -16.43
CA GLU A 117 -15.95 10.27 -17.11
C GLU A 117 -14.97 10.68 -18.21
N LEU A 118 -13.65 10.48 -17.99
CA LEU A 118 -12.60 10.75 -18.97
C LEU A 118 -12.57 9.72 -20.11
N TYR A 119 -12.74 8.44 -19.77
CA TYR A 119 -12.66 7.33 -20.71
C TYR A 119 -13.68 6.25 -20.32
N PRO A 120 -14.86 6.21 -21.00
CA PRO A 120 -15.95 5.29 -20.65
C PRO A 120 -15.58 3.80 -20.74
N ASP A 121 -14.57 3.45 -21.56
CA ASP A 121 -14.09 2.07 -21.70
C ASP A 121 -13.10 1.66 -20.59
N TYR A 122 -12.72 2.57 -19.69
CA TYR A 122 -11.82 2.28 -18.57
C TYR A 122 -12.40 1.15 -17.71
N LYS A 123 -11.61 0.09 -17.49
CA LYS A 123 -11.99 -1.12 -16.73
C LYS A 123 -13.31 -1.80 -17.19
N ALA A 124 -13.83 -1.49 -18.40
CA ALA A 124 -15.08 -2.06 -18.90
C ALA A 124 -15.06 -3.59 -19.05
N ASN A 125 -13.88 -4.20 -19.02
CA ASN A 125 -13.67 -5.65 -19.01
C ASN A 125 -13.88 -6.29 -17.62
N ARG A 126 -14.09 -5.50 -16.56
CA ARG A 126 -14.34 -6.00 -15.19
C ARG A 126 -15.85 -6.17 -14.94
N ALA A 127 -16.21 -7.19 -14.19
CA ALA A 127 -17.59 -7.36 -13.71
C ALA A 127 -17.79 -6.60 -12.39
N LEU A 128 -18.98 -6.06 -12.19
CA LEU A 128 -19.38 -5.55 -10.87
C LEU A 128 -19.41 -6.69 -9.85
N PRO A 129 -19.06 -6.43 -8.59
CA PRO A 129 -19.29 -7.38 -7.52
C PRO A 129 -20.77 -7.79 -7.47
N ASP A 130 -21.04 -9.08 -7.38
CA ASP A 130 -22.36 -9.55 -7.05
C ASP A 130 -22.70 -9.24 -5.59
N GLU A 131 -23.93 -9.53 -5.17
CA GLU A 131 -24.41 -9.23 -3.82
C GLU A 131 -23.59 -9.98 -2.74
N GLU A 132 -23.11 -11.18 -3.04
CA GLU A 132 -22.32 -11.97 -2.11
C GLU A 132 -20.93 -11.39 -1.92
N LEU A 133 -20.25 -11.02 -3.01
CA LEU A 133 -18.94 -10.38 -2.92
C LEU A 133 -19.03 -8.99 -2.28
N ALA A 134 -20.08 -8.21 -2.61
CA ALA A 134 -20.31 -6.89 -2.02
C ALA A 134 -20.47 -6.98 -0.48
N HIS A 135 -21.20 -8.00 0.00
CA HIS A 135 -21.33 -8.27 1.44
C HIS A 135 -19.98 -8.63 2.07
N GLN A 136 -19.16 -9.47 1.43
CA GLN A 136 -17.85 -9.84 1.95
C GLN A 136 -16.85 -8.66 1.93
N LEU A 137 -16.91 -7.79 0.93
CA LEU A 137 -16.13 -6.53 0.90
C LEU A 137 -16.48 -5.64 2.11
N TYR A 138 -17.77 -5.47 2.39
CA TYR A 138 -18.25 -4.75 3.58
C TYR A 138 -17.70 -5.36 4.88
N LEU A 139 -17.81 -6.68 5.05
CA LEU A 139 -17.30 -7.35 6.25
C LEU A 139 -15.78 -7.21 6.40
N CYS A 140 -15.02 -7.29 5.31
CA CYS A 140 -13.58 -7.09 5.32
C CYS A 140 -13.21 -5.65 5.76
N ARG A 141 -13.90 -4.63 5.24
CA ARG A 141 -13.71 -3.24 5.66
C ARG A 141 -14.01 -3.07 7.15
N ARG A 142 -15.16 -3.57 7.62
CA ARG A 142 -15.53 -3.51 9.05
C ARG A 142 -14.50 -4.20 9.96
N LEU A 143 -14.01 -5.37 9.56
CA LEU A 143 -12.95 -6.07 10.27
C LEU A 143 -11.66 -5.23 10.37
N THR A 144 -11.29 -4.58 9.28
CA THR A 144 -10.07 -3.75 9.23
C THR A 144 -10.20 -2.55 10.17
N GLU A 145 -11.33 -1.86 10.16
CA GLU A 145 -11.64 -0.75 11.08
C GLU A 145 -11.62 -1.22 12.55
N LEU A 146 -12.25 -2.36 12.84
CA LEU A 146 -12.26 -2.96 14.18
C LEU A 146 -10.88 -3.42 14.64
N SER A 147 -9.96 -3.65 13.70
CA SER A 147 -8.55 -3.94 13.98
C SER A 147 -7.72 -2.68 14.24
N GLY A 148 -8.36 -1.50 14.38
CA GLY A 148 -7.71 -0.23 14.71
C GLY A 148 -7.01 0.45 13.53
N VAL A 149 -7.29 0.01 12.31
CA VAL A 149 -6.68 0.54 11.09
C VAL A 149 -7.60 1.62 10.50
N HIS A 150 -7.03 2.77 10.14
CA HIS A 150 -7.75 3.79 9.39
C HIS A 150 -8.04 3.32 7.98
N CYS A 151 -9.33 3.27 7.62
CA CYS A 151 -9.82 2.81 6.33
C CYS A 151 -10.31 3.96 5.48
N VAL A 152 -9.90 4.01 4.23
CA VAL A 152 -10.29 5.03 3.25
C VAL A 152 -10.86 4.40 1.99
N GLY A 153 -11.69 5.13 1.28
CA GLY A 153 -12.33 4.76 0.03
C GLY A 153 -13.57 5.61 -0.20
N ASP A 154 -13.87 5.92 -1.46
CA ASP A 154 -15.09 6.63 -1.86
C ASP A 154 -15.52 6.25 -3.29
N SER A 155 -16.60 6.86 -3.78
CA SER A 155 -17.16 6.58 -5.09
C SER A 155 -16.50 7.33 -6.25
N VAL A 156 -15.57 8.26 -5.97
CA VAL A 156 -14.93 9.13 -6.97
C VAL A 156 -13.50 8.70 -7.25
N TYR A 157 -12.74 8.44 -6.19
CA TYR A 157 -11.33 8.08 -6.23
C TYR A 157 -11.15 6.60 -5.94
N GLU A 158 -10.25 5.97 -6.68
CA GLU A 158 -9.89 4.56 -6.46
C GLU A 158 -9.02 4.40 -5.20
N ALA A 159 -8.91 3.17 -4.70
CA ALA A 159 -8.03 2.84 -3.58
C ALA A 159 -6.61 3.38 -3.78
N ASP A 160 -6.09 3.28 -4.99
CA ASP A 160 -4.74 3.69 -5.38
C ASP A 160 -4.50 5.19 -5.18
N ASP A 161 -5.51 6.02 -5.49
CA ASP A 161 -5.45 7.47 -5.28
C ASP A 161 -5.38 7.83 -3.80
N TRP A 162 -6.10 7.08 -2.96
CA TRP A 162 -6.05 7.22 -1.51
C TRP A 162 -4.69 6.80 -0.94
N LEU A 163 -4.08 5.72 -1.47
CA LEU A 163 -2.72 5.33 -1.10
C LEU A 163 -1.71 6.39 -1.53
N ALA A 164 -1.92 7.04 -2.68
CA ALA A 164 -1.09 8.17 -3.10
C ALA A 164 -1.19 9.36 -2.14
N LEU A 165 -2.39 9.66 -1.60
CA LEU A 165 -2.55 10.66 -0.55
C LEU A 165 -1.77 10.28 0.71
N GLY A 166 -1.88 9.02 1.16
CA GLY A 166 -1.13 8.49 2.29
C GLY A 166 0.39 8.61 2.10
N ALA A 167 0.89 8.27 0.90
CA ALA A 167 2.30 8.41 0.55
C ALA A 167 2.77 9.87 0.60
N LYS A 168 1.94 10.80 0.10
CA LYS A 168 2.21 12.25 0.15
C LYS A 168 2.29 12.76 1.59
N VAL A 169 1.37 12.32 2.46
CA VAL A 169 1.37 12.68 3.90
C VAL A 169 2.60 12.11 4.59
N ALA A 170 2.97 10.85 4.34
CA ALA A 170 4.18 10.24 4.87
C ALA A 170 5.44 11.01 4.45
N ALA A 171 5.52 11.39 3.16
CA ALA A 171 6.62 12.18 2.61
C ALA A 171 6.76 13.54 3.31
N ALA A 172 5.65 14.25 3.50
CA ALA A 172 5.63 15.53 4.20
C ALA A 172 6.08 15.41 5.66
N GLY A 173 5.81 14.26 6.29
CA GLY A 173 6.29 13.91 7.64
C GLY A 173 7.73 13.40 7.69
N GLY A 174 8.44 13.32 6.55
CA GLY A 174 9.81 12.77 6.48
C GLY A 174 9.90 11.26 6.70
N LEU A 175 8.78 10.54 6.56
CA LEU A 175 8.69 9.10 6.74
C LEU A 175 8.82 8.36 5.40
N LYS A 176 9.29 7.12 5.48
CA LYS A 176 9.27 6.17 4.37
C LYS A 176 7.87 5.57 4.21
N THR A 177 7.64 4.96 3.05
CA THR A 177 6.44 4.16 2.82
C THR A 177 6.77 2.72 2.45
N ALA A 178 5.90 1.80 2.86
CA ALA A 178 5.87 0.44 2.36
C ALA A 178 4.48 0.18 1.78
N VAL A 179 4.39 0.15 0.45
CA VAL A 179 3.14 -0.07 -0.28
C VAL A 179 2.89 -1.58 -0.38
N ILE A 180 1.92 -2.07 0.38
CA ILE A 180 1.56 -3.50 0.43
C ILE A 180 0.48 -3.75 -0.61
N THR A 181 0.89 -4.24 -1.75
CA THR A 181 0.04 -4.45 -2.93
C THR A 181 0.62 -5.52 -3.84
N ARG A 182 -0.15 -5.97 -4.82
CA ARG A 182 0.29 -6.76 -5.98
C ARG A 182 0.16 -5.98 -7.28
N ASP A 183 -0.40 -4.78 -7.19
CA ASP A 183 -0.57 -3.93 -8.35
C ASP A 183 0.75 -3.29 -8.78
N LYS A 184 1.06 -3.41 -10.07
CA LYS A 184 2.26 -2.82 -10.68
C LYS A 184 2.18 -1.31 -10.75
N ASP A 185 0.97 -0.76 -10.87
CA ASP A 185 0.76 0.66 -11.08
C ASP A 185 1.11 1.46 -9.82
N LEU A 186 0.91 0.86 -8.64
CA LEU A 186 1.32 1.43 -7.36
C LEU A 186 2.85 1.50 -7.18
N ALA A 187 3.63 0.90 -8.07
CA ALA A 187 5.07 1.10 -8.06
C ALA A 187 5.47 2.55 -8.34
N GLN A 188 4.63 3.35 -9.02
CA GLN A 188 4.84 4.78 -9.23
C GLN A 188 4.93 5.61 -7.93
N LEU A 189 4.45 5.07 -6.79
CA LEU A 189 4.54 5.72 -5.49
C LEU A 189 5.90 5.58 -4.80
N VAL A 190 6.73 4.63 -5.24
CA VAL A 190 7.94 4.22 -4.54
C VAL A 190 9.08 5.20 -4.82
N ARG A 191 9.50 5.93 -3.80
CA ARG A 191 10.65 6.86 -3.82
C ARG A 191 11.91 6.16 -3.31
N PRO A 192 13.11 6.73 -3.50
CA PRO A 192 14.31 6.24 -2.84
C PRO A 192 14.11 6.11 -1.31
N GLY A 193 14.24 4.88 -0.80
CA GLY A 193 14.01 4.52 0.60
C GLY A 193 12.66 3.90 0.91
N ASP A 194 11.70 3.95 -0.02
CA ASP A 194 10.40 3.30 0.09
C ASP A 194 10.45 1.85 -0.43
N LEU A 195 9.36 1.07 -0.18
CA LEU A 195 9.22 -0.33 -0.60
C LEU A 195 7.88 -0.55 -1.31
N TRP A 196 7.90 -1.35 -2.37
CA TRP A 196 6.76 -2.07 -2.92
C TRP A 196 6.79 -3.51 -2.41
N TRP A 197 5.67 -4.03 -1.89
CA TRP A 197 5.65 -5.32 -1.22
C TRP A 197 4.44 -6.17 -1.61
N ASP A 198 4.66 -7.21 -2.43
CA ASP A 198 3.69 -8.30 -2.57
C ASP A 198 3.80 -9.21 -1.34
N TRP A 199 2.88 -8.99 -0.38
CA TRP A 199 2.85 -9.75 0.87
C TRP A 199 2.64 -11.23 0.65
N ALA A 200 1.71 -11.61 -0.25
CA ALA A 200 1.35 -12.99 -0.50
C ALA A 200 2.48 -13.79 -1.13
N ALA A 201 3.27 -13.17 -2.02
CA ALA A 201 4.45 -13.78 -2.63
C ALA A 201 5.72 -13.62 -1.78
N GLY A 202 5.67 -12.86 -0.67
CA GLY A 202 6.84 -12.52 0.13
C GLY A 202 7.89 -11.70 -0.64
N LYS A 203 7.48 -10.92 -1.64
CA LYS A 203 8.38 -10.25 -2.58
C LYS A 203 8.41 -8.76 -2.31
N GLN A 204 9.59 -8.26 -1.97
CA GLN A 204 9.85 -6.85 -1.78
C GLN A 204 10.71 -6.30 -2.90
N ARG A 205 10.44 -5.06 -3.29
CA ARG A 205 11.27 -4.28 -4.20
C ARG A 205 11.40 -2.86 -3.69
N ASP A 206 12.62 -2.39 -3.57
CA ASP A 206 12.93 -0.98 -3.40
C ASP A 206 12.93 -0.24 -4.74
N TYR A 207 13.18 1.06 -4.71
CA TYR A 207 13.24 1.92 -5.88
C TYR A 207 14.21 1.37 -6.96
N GLN A 208 15.40 0.92 -6.55
CA GLN A 208 16.40 0.41 -7.48
C GLN A 208 15.96 -0.94 -8.10
N ALA A 209 15.43 -1.85 -7.29
CA ALA A 209 14.91 -3.13 -7.77
C ALA A 209 13.71 -2.97 -8.71
N LEU A 210 12.86 -1.95 -8.49
CA LEU A 210 11.77 -1.59 -9.42
C LEU A 210 12.33 -1.05 -10.74
N ARG A 211 13.29 -0.13 -10.68
CA ARG A 211 13.97 0.41 -11.87
C ARG A 211 14.62 -0.72 -12.70
N GLU A 212 15.30 -1.66 -12.07
CA GLU A 212 15.90 -2.80 -12.76
C GLU A 212 14.85 -3.74 -13.38
N HIS A 213 13.74 -3.95 -12.67
CA HIS A 213 12.65 -4.79 -13.14
C HIS A 213 11.91 -4.21 -14.35
N TRP A 214 11.57 -2.92 -14.28
CA TRP A 214 10.83 -2.22 -15.33
C TRP A 214 11.73 -1.62 -16.40
N THR A 215 13.03 -1.43 -16.10
CA THR A 215 14.03 -0.71 -16.94
C THR A 215 13.68 0.75 -17.20
N VAL A 216 12.76 1.30 -16.42
CA VAL A 216 12.37 2.71 -16.32
C VAL A 216 12.34 3.09 -14.84
N LEU A 217 12.30 4.37 -14.51
CA LEU A 217 12.13 4.83 -13.13
C LEU A 217 10.69 4.56 -12.66
N PRO A 218 10.43 4.34 -11.37
CA PRO A 218 9.08 4.19 -10.83
C PRO A 218 8.11 5.29 -11.25
N GLU A 219 8.56 6.55 -11.24
CA GLU A 219 7.77 7.71 -11.68
C GLU A 219 7.47 7.76 -13.19
N GLU A 220 8.19 6.97 -14.00
CA GLU A 220 7.97 6.84 -15.44
C GLU A 220 6.99 5.71 -15.81
N ILE A 221 6.52 4.93 -14.82
CA ILE A 221 5.57 3.84 -15.06
C ILE A 221 4.26 4.32 -15.72
N PRO A 222 3.68 5.46 -15.36
CA PRO A 222 2.50 5.96 -16.08
C PRO A 222 2.76 6.20 -17.57
N ASP A 223 3.90 6.76 -17.93
CA ASP A 223 4.28 6.99 -19.32
C ASP A 223 4.54 5.67 -20.07
N LEU A 224 5.18 4.70 -19.38
CA LEU A 224 5.40 3.37 -19.93
C LEU A 224 4.09 2.67 -20.30
N LEU A 225 3.15 2.65 -19.37
CA LEU A 225 1.86 1.98 -19.56
C LEU A 225 0.95 2.75 -20.52
N ALA A 226 1.04 4.07 -20.58
CA ALA A 226 0.34 4.87 -21.58
C ALA A 226 0.75 4.49 -23.01
N LEU A 227 2.04 4.26 -23.23
CA LEU A 227 2.56 3.85 -24.53
C LEU A 227 2.21 2.40 -24.87
N MET A 228 2.46 1.45 -23.93
CA MET A 228 2.32 0.02 -24.21
C MET A 228 0.92 -0.53 -23.99
N GLY A 229 0.07 0.22 -23.30
CA GLY A 229 -1.25 -0.21 -22.86
C GLY A 229 -1.24 -0.99 -21.55
N ASP A 230 -2.42 -1.09 -20.96
CA ASP A 230 -2.70 -1.94 -19.81
C ASP A 230 -4.02 -2.70 -20.00
N SER A 231 -3.90 -3.99 -20.26
CA SER A 231 -5.07 -4.85 -20.47
C SER A 231 -5.90 -5.06 -19.20
N SER A 232 -5.31 -4.91 -18.01
CA SER A 232 -6.04 -5.04 -16.75
C SER A 232 -7.04 -3.90 -16.55
N ASP A 233 -6.70 -2.72 -17.05
CA ASP A 233 -7.52 -1.51 -16.96
C ASP A 233 -8.21 -1.13 -18.29
N ASN A 234 -8.12 -2.04 -19.25
CA ASN A 234 -8.68 -1.83 -20.58
C ASN A 234 -8.14 -0.59 -21.30
N ILE A 235 -6.86 -0.27 -21.07
CA ILE A 235 -6.14 0.81 -21.74
C ILE A 235 -5.38 0.23 -22.93
N PRO A 236 -5.71 0.62 -24.18
CA PRO A 236 -5.15 -0.04 -25.36
C PRO A 236 -3.68 0.29 -25.61
N GLY A 237 -3.21 1.44 -25.13
CA GLY A 237 -1.91 1.98 -25.49
C GLY A 237 -1.84 2.40 -26.95
N ILE A 238 -0.63 2.70 -27.43
CA ILE A 238 -0.41 3.15 -28.81
C ILE A 238 -0.22 1.95 -29.75
N ALA A 239 -1.05 1.87 -30.77
CA ALA A 239 -1.07 0.74 -31.69
C ALA A 239 0.31 0.46 -32.34
N GLY A 240 0.84 -0.73 -32.08
CA GLY A 240 2.16 -1.16 -32.57
C GLY A 240 3.33 -0.78 -31.67
N ILE A 241 3.07 -0.15 -30.53
CA ILE A 241 4.04 0.13 -29.48
C ILE A 241 3.80 -0.82 -28.33
N GLY A 242 4.67 -1.82 -28.18
CA GLY A 242 4.64 -2.75 -27.06
C GLY A 242 5.74 -2.44 -26.05
N GLU A 243 5.82 -3.22 -25.00
CA GLU A 243 6.73 -3.05 -23.85
C GLU A 243 8.19 -2.71 -24.27
N LYS A 244 8.75 -3.46 -25.22
CA LYS A 244 10.13 -3.25 -25.65
C LYS A 244 10.36 -1.89 -26.31
N SER A 245 9.41 -1.44 -27.12
CA SER A 245 9.49 -0.14 -27.80
C SER A 245 9.25 1.02 -26.81
N SER A 246 8.27 0.88 -25.92
CA SER A 246 7.96 1.88 -24.89
C SER A 246 9.17 2.10 -23.97
N LYS A 247 9.81 1.01 -23.49
CA LYS A 247 11.02 1.08 -22.68
C LYS A 247 12.17 1.79 -23.39
N ALA A 248 12.40 1.49 -24.66
CA ALA A 248 13.47 2.13 -25.43
C ALA A 248 13.19 3.61 -25.68
N LEU A 249 11.93 4.00 -25.93
CA LEU A 249 11.53 5.39 -26.05
C LEU A 249 11.77 6.15 -24.73
N LEU A 250 11.31 5.62 -23.59
CA LEU A 250 11.48 6.28 -22.30
C LEU A 250 12.95 6.32 -21.85
N GLN A 251 13.76 5.31 -22.16
CA GLN A 251 15.20 5.37 -21.91
C GLN A 251 15.90 6.49 -22.68
N HIS A 252 15.38 6.90 -23.84
CA HIS A 252 15.94 7.97 -24.65
C HIS A 252 15.37 9.34 -24.28
N PHE A 253 14.05 9.45 -24.12
CA PHE A 253 13.33 10.71 -23.92
C PHE A 253 12.99 11.01 -22.45
N GLY A 254 12.90 10.01 -21.60
CA GLY A 254 12.54 10.10 -20.17
C GLY A 254 11.05 10.18 -19.90
N ASN A 255 10.28 10.94 -20.69
CA ASN A 255 8.85 11.14 -20.50
C ASN A 255 8.14 11.46 -21.82
N LEU A 256 6.79 11.50 -21.81
CA LEU A 256 5.98 11.79 -22.99
C LEU A 256 6.18 13.24 -23.47
N GLU A 257 6.37 14.21 -22.59
CA GLU A 257 6.59 15.60 -22.97
C GLU A 257 7.83 15.76 -23.86
N ASN A 258 8.94 15.13 -23.44
CA ASN A 258 10.18 15.15 -24.23
C ASN A 258 10.05 14.35 -25.53
N LEU A 259 9.35 13.21 -25.48
CA LEU A 259 9.11 12.38 -26.65
C LEU A 259 8.34 13.14 -27.74
N TYR A 260 7.22 13.77 -27.39
CA TYR A 260 6.39 14.51 -28.34
C TYR A 260 6.99 15.90 -28.67
N GLY A 261 7.77 16.48 -27.74
CA GLY A 261 8.50 17.73 -27.98
C GLY A 261 9.64 17.61 -29.00
N ASP A 262 10.17 16.41 -29.20
CA ASP A 262 11.26 16.13 -30.18
C ASP A 262 10.99 14.79 -30.90
N LEU A 263 9.79 14.68 -31.48
CA LEU A 263 9.33 13.45 -32.13
C LEU A 263 10.21 13.02 -33.29
N ASP A 264 10.79 13.97 -34.04
CA ASP A 264 11.63 13.67 -35.19
C ASP A 264 12.90 12.88 -34.79
N SER A 265 13.42 13.06 -33.57
CA SER A 265 14.54 12.30 -33.05
C SER A 265 14.26 10.80 -32.90
N VAL A 266 13.00 10.38 -32.87
CA VAL A 266 12.59 8.96 -32.91
C VAL A 266 13.15 8.26 -34.14
N LEU A 267 13.21 8.97 -35.31
CA LEU A 267 13.72 8.42 -36.57
C LEU A 267 15.21 8.06 -36.52
N GLY A 268 15.96 8.66 -35.59
CA GLY A 268 17.39 8.41 -35.33
C GLY A 268 17.67 7.20 -34.42
N LEU A 269 16.64 6.60 -33.82
CA LEU A 269 16.82 5.47 -32.92
C LEU A 269 17.18 4.19 -33.68
N GLU A 270 18.13 3.43 -33.16
CA GLU A 270 18.49 2.11 -33.69
C GLU A 270 17.47 1.04 -33.31
N MET A 271 16.23 1.19 -33.85
CA MET A 271 15.11 0.30 -33.56
C MET A 271 14.49 -0.28 -34.82
N ARG A 272 14.11 -1.56 -34.75
CA ARG A 272 13.38 -2.19 -35.86
C ARG A 272 12.00 -1.53 -36.04
N GLY A 273 11.71 -1.07 -37.26
CA GLY A 273 10.40 -0.48 -37.61
C GLY A 273 10.23 0.96 -37.10
N VAL A 274 11.33 1.69 -36.85
CA VAL A 274 11.34 3.06 -36.31
C VAL A 274 10.41 4.01 -37.09
N ARG A 275 10.33 3.90 -38.42
CA ARG A 275 9.42 4.73 -39.25
C ARG A 275 7.94 4.47 -38.93
N ARG A 276 7.57 3.19 -38.72
CA ARG A 276 6.19 2.83 -38.34
C ARG A 276 5.86 3.32 -36.93
N LEU A 277 6.83 3.25 -36.03
CA LEU A 277 6.74 3.76 -34.67
C LEU A 277 6.52 5.27 -34.67
N TYR A 278 7.35 6.00 -35.41
CA TYR A 278 7.22 7.45 -35.58
C TYR A 278 5.83 7.84 -36.11
N ASN A 279 5.36 7.19 -37.18
CA ASN A 279 4.05 7.47 -37.74
C ASN A 279 2.92 7.19 -36.73
N ALA A 280 3.03 6.10 -35.94
CA ALA A 280 2.03 5.79 -34.92
C ALA A 280 1.98 6.87 -33.83
N LEU A 281 3.11 7.41 -33.44
CA LEU A 281 3.19 8.47 -32.41
C LEU A 281 2.65 9.82 -32.94
N GLN A 282 2.87 10.16 -34.21
CA GLN A 282 2.38 11.43 -34.79
C GLN A 282 0.87 11.64 -34.66
N ASP A 283 0.12 10.55 -34.78
CA ASP A 283 -1.34 10.59 -34.85
C ASP A 283 -2.01 10.32 -33.49
N THR A 284 -1.23 10.09 -32.41
CA THR A 284 -1.74 9.58 -31.13
C THR A 284 -1.23 10.34 -29.91
N GLU A 285 -0.81 11.58 -30.06
CA GLU A 285 -0.33 12.41 -28.95
C GLU A 285 -1.42 12.58 -27.87
N GLU A 286 -2.61 13.00 -28.27
CA GLU A 286 -3.74 13.23 -27.35
C GLU A 286 -4.12 11.94 -26.60
N GLU A 287 -4.14 10.80 -27.30
CA GLU A 287 -4.45 9.50 -26.70
C GLU A 287 -3.38 9.06 -25.70
N ALA A 288 -2.10 9.25 -26.02
CA ALA A 288 -1.00 8.91 -25.11
C ALA A 288 -1.09 9.70 -23.78
N PHE A 289 -1.39 11.00 -23.87
CA PHE A 289 -1.57 11.83 -22.69
C PHE A 289 -2.85 11.47 -21.92
N LEU A 290 -3.96 11.14 -22.61
CA LEU A 290 -5.18 10.64 -21.97
C LEU A 290 -4.90 9.34 -21.22
N PHE A 291 -4.23 8.36 -21.85
CA PHE A 291 -3.93 7.08 -21.21
C PHE A 291 -3.02 7.26 -19.99
N ARG A 292 -2.03 8.16 -20.07
CA ARG A 292 -1.22 8.52 -18.93
C ARG A 292 -2.04 9.09 -17.78
N GLU A 293 -3.01 9.98 -18.10
CA GLU A 293 -3.88 10.59 -17.09
C GLU A 293 -4.74 9.55 -16.37
N LEU A 294 -5.19 8.51 -17.07
CA LEU A 294 -5.93 7.39 -16.48
C LEU A 294 -5.06 6.54 -15.54
N ILE A 295 -3.76 6.41 -15.83
CA ILE A 295 -2.83 5.57 -15.05
C ILE A 295 -2.22 6.35 -13.88
N ARG A 296 -2.04 7.66 -14.03
CA ARG A 296 -1.54 8.51 -12.95
C ARG A 296 -2.45 8.45 -11.74
N LEU A 297 -1.82 8.49 -10.57
CA LEU A 297 -2.53 8.56 -9.31
C LEU A 297 -2.84 10.02 -8.96
N HIS A 298 -4.08 10.25 -8.58
CA HIS A 298 -4.64 11.57 -8.27
C HIS A 298 -5.03 11.63 -6.79
N PRO A 299 -4.11 12.05 -5.89
CA PRO A 299 -4.42 12.12 -4.46
C PRO A 299 -5.70 12.91 -4.23
N PRO A 300 -6.70 12.35 -3.55
CA PRO A 300 -7.95 13.03 -3.26
C PRO A 300 -7.73 14.35 -2.53
N PRO A 301 -8.56 15.40 -2.72
CA PRO A 301 -8.40 16.70 -2.05
C PRO A 301 -8.80 16.69 -0.58
N GLN A 302 -9.10 15.54 -0.01
CA GLN A 302 -9.49 15.34 1.38
C GLN A 302 -8.30 15.54 2.32
N HIS A 303 -8.61 15.92 3.55
CA HIS A 303 -7.61 16.08 4.59
C HIS A 303 -7.27 14.73 5.23
N LEU A 304 -6.00 14.37 5.22
CA LEU A 304 -5.46 13.19 5.88
C LEU A 304 -4.18 13.60 6.62
N THR A 305 -4.00 13.12 7.84
CA THR A 305 -2.82 13.39 8.66
C THR A 305 -2.11 12.10 9.07
N LEU A 306 -0.86 12.21 9.53
CA LEU A 306 -0.16 11.06 10.13
C LEU A 306 -0.89 10.51 11.36
N GLN A 307 -1.55 11.38 12.12
CA GLN A 307 -2.32 10.96 13.29
C GLN A 307 -3.51 10.08 12.91
N ASP A 308 -4.19 10.37 11.81
CA ASP A 308 -5.29 9.54 11.31
C ASP A 308 -4.79 8.13 10.93
N MET A 309 -3.58 8.03 10.39
CA MET A 309 -2.96 6.74 10.04
C MET A 309 -2.35 5.99 11.22
N SER A 310 -2.36 6.56 12.44
CA SER A 310 -1.87 5.85 13.63
C SER A 310 -2.75 4.65 13.95
N LEU A 311 -2.10 3.48 14.13
CA LEU A 311 -2.83 2.27 14.52
C LEU A 311 -3.41 2.45 15.94
N GLU A 312 -4.72 2.32 16.07
CA GLU A 312 -5.38 2.41 17.37
C GLU A 312 -5.24 1.10 18.16
N PRO A 313 -5.07 1.18 19.50
CA PRO A 313 -5.12 0.00 20.34
C PRO A 313 -6.48 -0.69 20.26
N VAL A 314 -6.50 -1.99 20.04
CA VAL A 314 -7.73 -2.78 19.87
C VAL A 314 -7.84 -3.85 20.93
N SER A 315 -9.07 -4.04 21.45
CA SER A 315 -9.44 -5.23 22.22
C SER A 315 -9.88 -6.34 21.27
N SER A 316 -9.31 -7.53 21.45
CA SER A 316 -9.76 -8.73 20.74
C SER A 316 -11.25 -9.01 20.92
N ASP A 317 -11.85 -8.60 22.04
CA ASP A 317 -13.26 -8.80 22.33
C ASP A 317 -14.17 -8.11 21.30
N ARG A 318 -13.80 -6.89 20.85
CA ARG A 318 -14.57 -6.18 19.81
C ARG A 318 -14.61 -6.94 18.48
N ILE A 319 -13.52 -7.61 18.12
CA ILE A 319 -13.46 -8.43 16.91
C ILE A 319 -14.26 -9.72 17.10
N LEU A 320 -14.19 -10.33 18.29
CA LEU A 320 -14.96 -11.52 18.61
C LEU A 320 -16.46 -11.23 18.63
N ASP A 321 -16.88 -10.10 19.23
CA ASP A 321 -18.27 -9.65 19.23
C ASP A 321 -18.79 -9.42 17.79
N PHE A 322 -17.98 -8.84 16.92
CA PHE A 322 -18.32 -8.67 15.52
C PHE A 322 -18.50 -10.02 14.82
N PHE A 323 -17.59 -10.98 15.05
CA PHE A 323 -17.71 -12.30 14.45
C PHE A 323 -18.97 -13.04 14.93
N ASP A 324 -19.36 -12.83 16.19
CA ASP A 324 -20.60 -13.42 16.72
C ASP A 324 -21.86 -12.77 16.14
N GLN A 325 -21.86 -11.43 16.00
CA GLN A 325 -22.98 -10.69 15.41
C GLN A 325 -23.19 -11.05 13.94
N GLU A 326 -22.12 -11.26 13.19
CA GLU A 326 -22.17 -11.65 11.77
C GLU A 326 -22.29 -13.19 11.58
N GLY A 327 -22.36 -13.95 12.69
CA GLY A 327 -22.51 -15.41 12.64
C GLY A 327 -21.27 -16.14 12.08
N LEU A 328 -20.09 -15.54 12.21
CA LEU A 328 -18.84 -16.11 11.73
C LEU A 328 -18.27 -17.10 12.74
N GLY A 329 -18.44 -18.36 12.57
CA GLY A 329 -18.20 -19.44 13.53
C GLY A 329 -16.77 -19.58 14.11
N ALA A 330 -16.50 -20.76 14.69
CA ALA A 330 -15.29 -21.06 15.45
C ALA A 330 -13.98 -20.86 14.69
N ALA A 331 -13.96 -21.01 13.36
CA ALA A 331 -12.77 -20.82 12.55
C ALA A 331 -12.24 -19.38 12.66
N PHE A 332 -13.12 -18.38 12.66
CA PHE A 332 -12.77 -16.97 12.79
C PHE A 332 -12.29 -16.64 14.21
N ARG A 333 -12.93 -17.18 15.25
CA ARG A 333 -12.49 -17.04 16.64
C ARG A 333 -11.06 -17.57 16.84
N ASN A 334 -10.73 -18.70 16.21
CA ASN A 334 -9.38 -19.27 16.25
C ASN A 334 -8.33 -18.34 15.60
N LEU A 335 -8.69 -17.60 14.54
CA LEU A 335 -7.77 -16.61 13.95
C LEU A 335 -7.42 -15.50 14.96
N VAL A 336 -8.41 -14.96 15.69
CA VAL A 336 -8.18 -13.93 16.71
C VAL A 336 -7.26 -14.48 17.81
N THR A 337 -7.58 -15.68 18.34
CA THR A 337 -6.75 -16.29 19.38
C THR A 337 -5.30 -16.52 18.94
N GLN A 338 -5.07 -16.90 17.68
CA GLN A 338 -3.71 -17.12 17.16
C GLN A 338 -2.93 -15.82 16.92
N HIS A 339 -3.61 -14.71 16.71
CA HIS A 339 -2.98 -13.46 16.27
C HIS A 339 -2.95 -12.37 17.34
N TYR A 340 -3.86 -12.42 18.33
CA TYR A 340 -3.92 -11.44 19.43
C TYR A 340 -3.55 -12.05 20.81
N ALA A 341 -3.30 -13.37 20.91
CA ALA A 341 -2.76 -14.02 22.11
C ALA A 341 -1.24 -13.96 22.11
#